data_e5f99e4e7ae902b6e459e1d56116f8af
#
_entry.id   e5f99e4e7ae902b6e459e1d56116f8af
#
_cell.length_a   1.000
_cell.length_b   1.000
_cell.length_c   1.000
_cell.angle_alpha   90.00
_cell.angle_beta   90.00
_cell.angle_gamma   90.00
#
_symmetry.space_group_name_H-M   'P 1'
#
loop_
_entity.id
_entity.type
_entity.pdbx_description
1 polymer ?
#
loop_
_entity_poly.entity_id
_entity_poly.type
_entity_poly.pdbx_seq_one_letter_code
_entity_poly.pdbx_strand_id
1 'polypeptide(L)'
;VTIDVAGHQVTRDGRQISLTPLEFDLLVCLARKPWQVFTREVLLEQVWGYRHSADTRLVNVHVQRLRSKVEHDPENPEVVVTVRGVGYKAGKS
;
A
#
# COMPACT_ATOMS: atom_id res chain seq x y z
N VAL A 1 11.63 -3.51 -2.92
CA VAL A 1 11.35 -2.33 -2.09
C VAL A 1 11.78 -2.60 -0.66
N THR A 2 12.56 -1.70 -0.11
CA THR A 2 13.00 -1.79 1.27
C THR A 2 12.30 -0.69 2.07
N ILE A 3 11.70 -1.07 3.19
CA ILE A 3 10.93 -0.15 4.03
C ILE A 3 11.64 0.01 5.37
N ASP A 4 12.01 1.24 5.69
CA ASP A 4 12.53 1.60 7.01
C ASP A 4 11.42 2.28 7.79
N VAL A 5 10.72 1.51 8.63
CA VAL A 5 9.58 2.02 9.38
C VAL A 5 10.01 3.10 10.37
N ALA A 6 11.10 2.87 11.06
CA ALA A 6 11.60 3.84 12.06
C ALA A 6 12.01 5.17 11.41
N GLY A 7 12.64 5.11 10.25
CA GLY A 7 13.07 6.31 9.52
C GLY A 7 12.04 6.87 8.57
N HIS A 8 10.87 6.24 8.43
CA HIS A 8 9.84 6.62 7.45
C HIS A 8 10.39 6.73 6.04
N GLN A 9 11.22 5.75 5.64
CA GLN A 9 11.87 5.77 4.33
C GLN A 9 11.56 4.50 3.54
N VAL A 10 11.41 4.69 2.24
CA VAL A 10 11.21 3.58 1.29
C VAL A 10 12.24 3.75 0.18
N THR A 11 12.92 2.65 -0.15
CA THR A 11 13.90 2.64 -1.24
C THR A 11 13.60 1.50 -2.20
N ARG A 12 13.94 1.72 -3.46
CA ARG A 12 13.89 0.70 -4.50
C ARG A 12 15.15 0.82 -5.35
N ASP A 13 15.88 -0.27 -5.46
CA ASP A 13 17.15 -0.32 -6.21
C ASP A 13 18.14 0.77 -5.78
N GLY A 14 18.20 1.02 -4.47
CA GLY A 14 19.06 2.04 -3.89
C GLY A 14 18.55 3.47 -4.00
N ARG A 15 17.40 3.69 -4.62
CA ARG A 15 16.81 5.02 -4.76
C ARG A 15 15.72 5.23 -3.73
N GLN A 16 15.77 6.39 -3.09
CA GLN A 16 14.74 6.78 -2.14
C GLN A 16 13.48 7.20 -2.88
N ILE A 17 12.34 6.68 -2.41
CA ILE A 17 11.02 6.98 -2.96
C ILE A 17 10.30 7.90 -1.98
N SER A 18 9.81 9.04 -2.47
CA SER A 18 9.03 9.98 -1.65
C SER A 18 7.57 9.56 -1.66
N LEU A 19 7.04 9.26 -0.48
CA LEU A 19 5.63 8.92 -0.29
C LEU A 19 4.97 9.93 0.62
N THR A 20 3.67 10.16 0.42
CA THR A 20 2.88 10.89 1.40
C THR A 20 2.74 10.03 2.65
N PRO A 21 2.42 10.64 3.82
CA PRO A 21 2.20 9.84 5.03
C PRO A 21 1.16 8.74 4.87
N LEU A 22 0.06 9.01 4.16
CA LEU A 22 -0.97 8.00 3.92
C LEU A 22 -0.47 6.86 3.02
N GLU A 23 0.27 7.19 1.98
CA GLU A 23 0.87 6.18 1.10
C GLU A 23 1.86 5.30 1.87
N PHE A 24 2.66 5.91 2.72
CA PHE A 24 3.60 5.17 3.56
C PHE A 24 2.86 4.24 4.52
N ASP A 25 1.84 4.74 5.20
CA ASP A 25 1.05 3.95 6.15
C ASP A 25 0.35 2.78 5.46
N LEU A 26 -0.17 3.01 4.26
CA LEU A 26 -0.81 1.96 3.47
C LEU A 26 0.20 0.86 3.11
N LEU A 27 1.38 1.24 2.64
CA LEU A 27 2.42 0.28 2.29
C LEU A 27 2.88 -0.52 3.51
N VAL A 28 3.10 0.14 4.64
CA VAL A 28 3.52 -0.52 5.88
C VAL A 28 2.44 -1.47 6.39
N CYS A 29 1.18 -1.06 6.33
CA CYS A 29 0.06 -1.90 6.74
C CYS A 29 0.07 -3.24 5.99
N LEU A 30 0.27 -3.19 4.69
CA LEU A 30 0.34 -4.40 3.86
C LEU A 30 1.61 -5.20 4.15
N ALA A 31 2.75 -4.52 4.26
CA ALA A 31 4.05 -5.17 4.37
C ALA A 31 4.28 -5.88 5.70
N ARG A 32 3.60 -5.45 6.76
CA ARG A 32 3.73 -6.10 8.07
C ARG A 32 3.20 -7.52 8.09
N LYS A 33 2.24 -7.83 7.21
CA LYS A 33 1.65 -9.17 7.10
C LYS A 33 1.56 -9.55 5.62
N PRO A 34 2.68 -9.86 5.00
CA PRO A 34 2.74 -10.04 3.54
C PRO A 34 1.91 -11.20 3.00
N TRP A 35 1.55 -12.15 3.85
CA TRP A 35 0.68 -13.27 3.46
C TRP A 35 -0.81 -12.94 3.57
N GLN A 36 -1.16 -11.83 4.23
CA GLN A 36 -2.55 -11.51 4.51
C GLN A 36 -3.17 -10.67 3.40
N VAL A 37 -4.38 -11.05 3.00
CA VAL A 37 -5.20 -10.24 2.10
C VAL A 37 -6.03 -9.29 2.96
N PHE A 38 -5.97 -8.00 2.64
CA PHE A 38 -6.73 -6.96 3.33
C PHE A 38 -7.88 -6.52 2.44
N THR A 39 -9.10 -6.55 2.99
CA THR A 39 -10.24 -5.95 2.28
C THR A 39 -10.09 -4.44 2.27
N ARG A 40 -10.80 -3.78 1.33
CA ARG A 40 -10.80 -2.32 1.28
C ARG A 40 -11.33 -1.71 2.57
N GLU A 41 -12.35 -2.33 3.14
CA GLU A 41 -12.93 -1.90 4.42
C GLU A 41 -11.92 -1.95 5.56
N VAL A 42 -11.16 -3.03 5.64
CA VAL A 42 -10.13 -3.19 6.68
C VAL A 42 -9.01 -2.16 6.49
N LEU A 43 -8.56 -1.95 5.25
CA LEU A 43 -7.53 -0.94 4.97
C LEU A 43 -8.02 0.46 5.31
N LEU A 44 -9.27 0.77 4.97
CA LEU A 44 -9.85 2.06 5.27
C LEU A 44 -9.86 2.30 6.79
N GLU A 45 -10.25 1.29 7.55
CA GLU A 45 -10.27 1.36 9.00
C GLU A 45 -8.86 1.52 9.59
N GLN A 46 -7.91 0.72 9.14
CA GLN A 46 -6.57 0.70 9.73
C GLN A 46 -5.71 1.90 9.36
N VAL A 47 -5.87 2.42 8.14
CA VAL A 47 -5.05 3.52 7.64
C VAL A 47 -5.72 4.87 7.84
N TRP A 48 -7.02 4.96 7.55
CA TRP A 48 -7.77 6.22 7.63
C TRP A 48 -8.56 6.39 8.92
N GLY A 49 -8.94 5.28 9.56
CA GLY A 49 -9.77 5.28 10.75
C GLY A 49 -11.26 5.28 10.42
N TYR A 50 -12.08 5.21 11.45
CA TYR A 50 -13.53 5.02 11.31
C TYR A 50 -14.25 6.14 10.59
N ARG A 51 -13.69 7.34 10.58
CA ARG A 51 -14.35 8.52 9.98
C ARG A 51 -14.57 8.38 8.50
N HIS A 52 -13.77 7.54 7.84
CA HIS A 52 -13.82 7.37 6.39
C HIS A 52 -14.37 6.01 5.96
N SER A 53 -14.93 5.25 6.90
CA SER A 53 -15.31 3.86 6.65
C SER A 53 -16.41 3.68 5.60
N ALA A 54 -17.12 4.76 5.26
CA ALA A 54 -18.19 4.69 4.28
C ALA A 54 -17.72 4.77 2.83
N ASP A 55 -16.47 5.18 2.58
CA ASP A 55 -16.00 5.41 1.21
C ASP A 55 -14.73 4.63 0.90
N THR A 56 -14.91 3.38 0.49
CA THR A 56 -13.80 2.48 0.14
C THR A 56 -13.07 2.89 -1.14
N ARG A 57 -13.63 3.82 -1.93
CA ARG A 57 -12.97 4.30 -3.15
C ARG A 57 -11.68 5.05 -2.84
N LEU A 58 -11.56 5.62 -1.65
CA LEU A 58 -10.32 6.26 -1.21
C LEU A 58 -9.14 5.29 -1.24
N VAL A 59 -9.39 4.05 -0.85
CA VAL A 59 -8.35 3.01 -0.86
C VAL A 59 -7.84 2.79 -2.27
N ASN A 60 -8.73 2.63 -3.23
CA ASN A 60 -8.35 2.39 -4.63
C ASN A 60 -7.51 3.54 -5.19
N VAL A 61 -7.90 4.77 -4.93
CA VAL A 61 -7.16 5.95 -5.39
C VAL A 61 -5.74 5.97 -4.81
N HIS A 62 -5.61 5.71 -3.52
CA HIS A 62 -4.31 5.74 -2.88
C HIS A 62 -3.44 4.56 -3.27
N VAL A 63 -4.04 3.39 -3.53
CA VAL A 63 -3.30 2.25 -4.07
C VAL A 63 -2.72 2.60 -5.44
N GLN A 64 -3.48 3.25 -6.32
CA GLN A 64 -2.97 3.64 -7.64
C GLN A 64 -1.82 4.65 -7.52
N ARG A 65 -1.95 5.62 -6.63
CA ARG A 65 -0.87 6.58 -6.38
C ARG A 65 0.38 5.91 -5.84
N LEU A 66 0.20 4.99 -4.90
CA LEU A 66 1.31 4.23 -4.33
C LEU A 66 2.01 3.40 -5.41
N ARG A 67 1.24 2.70 -6.24
CA ARG A 67 1.78 1.90 -7.33
C ARG A 67 2.61 2.73 -8.30
N SER A 68 2.15 3.93 -8.63
CA SER A 68 2.89 4.80 -9.56
C SER A 68 4.27 5.18 -9.03
N LYS A 69 4.47 5.07 -7.72
CA LYS A 69 5.73 5.43 -7.07
C LYS A 69 6.63 4.25 -6.77
N VAL A 70 6.05 3.10 -6.37
CA VAL A 70 6.83 1.95 -5.88
C VAL A 70 6.96 0.82 -6.89
N GLU A 71 6.05 0.68 -7.86
CA GLU A 71 6.11 -0.39 -8.84
C GLU A 71 7.04 -0.03 -10.00
N HIS A 72 7.76 -1.02 -10.52
CA HIS A 72 8.48 -0.85 -11.78
C HIS A 72 7.50 -0.65 -12.92
N ASP A 73 6.41 -1.44 -12.93
CA ASP A 73 5.32 -1.33 -13.88
C ASP A 73 4.01 -1.34 -13.13
N PRO A 74 3.36 -0.17 -12.94
CA PRO A 74 2.11 -0.09 -12.20
C PRO A 74 0.98 -0.94 -12.78
N GLU A 75 1.03 -1.28 -14.05
CA GLU A 75 0.01 -2.13 -14.69
C GLU A 75 0.23 -3.61 -14.37
N ASN A 76 1.45 -3.98 -13.95
CA ASN A 76 1.79 -5.35 -13.53
C ASN A 76 2.41 -5.29 -12.13
N PRO A 77 1.62 -4.93 -11.12
CA PRO A 77 2.16 -4.68 -9.78
C PRO A 77 2.69 -5.93 -9.11
N GLU A 78 3.85 -5.78 -8.48
CA GLU A 78 4.50 -6.84 -7.72
C GLU A 78 4.61 -6.52 -6.24
N VAL A 79 4.54 -5.24 -5.87
CA VAL A 79 4.66 -4.78 -4.48
C VAL A 79 3.30 -4.71 -3.81
N VAL A 80 2.33 -4.05 -4.47
CA VAL A 80 0.97 -3.95 -3.99
C VAL A 80 0.08 -4.72 -4.95
N VAL A 81 -0.29 -5.93 -4.56
CA VAL A 81 -0.99 -6.88 -5.44
C VAL A 81 -2.49 -6.83 -5.19
N THR A 82 -3.27 -6.81 -6.26
CA THR A 82 -4.73 -6.92 -6.18
C THR A 82 -5.12 -8.39 -6.04
N VAL A 83 -5.99 -8.67 -5.08
CA VAL A 83 -6.65 -9.97 -4.99
C VAL A 83 -8.09 -9.76 -5.44
N ARG A 84 -8.42 -10.25 -6.62
CA ARG A 84 -9.70 -10.00 -7.28
C ARG A 84 -10.88 -10.35 -6.41
N GLY A 85 -11.81 -9.40 -6.29
CA GLY A 85 -13.02 -9.59 -5.52
C GLY A 85 -12.84 -9.57 -4.02
N VAL A 86 -11.61 -9.39 -3.52
CA VAL A 86 -11.32 -9.40 -2.08
C VAL A 86 -10.67 -8.07 -1.65
N GLY A 87 -9.51 -7.72 -2.20
CA GLY A 87 -8.81 -6.52 -1.79
C GLY A 87 -7.36 -6.52 -2.25
N TYR A 88 -6.46 -6.23 -1.35
CA TYR A 88 -5.04 -6.06 -1.66
C TYR A 88 -4.15 -6.82 -0.69
N LYS A 89 -2.95 -7.15 -1.14
CA LYS A 89 -1.94 -7.76 -0.30
C LYS A 89 -0.54 -7.29 -0.73
N ALA A 90 0.43 -7.45 0.16
CA ALA A 90 1.82 -7.24 -0.20
C ALA A 90 2.29 -8.39 -1.07
N GLY A 91 3.00 -8.04 -2.13
CA GLY A 91 3.64 -9.02 -2.98
C GLY A 91 5.13 -9.12 -2.68
N LYS A 92 5.91 -9.52 -3.68
CA LYS A 92 7.36 -9.54 -3.58
C LYS A 92 7.91 -8.12 -3.64
N SER A 93 8.83 -7.83 -2.79
CA SER A 93 9.49 -6.52 -2.80
C SER A 93 10.68 -6.47 -3.75
#